data_1c27dd6a77011a456a3debf1f6da0858
#
_entry.id   1c27dd6a77011a456a3debf1f6da0858
#
_cell.length_a   1.000
_cell.length_b   1.000
_cell.length_c   1.000
_cell.angle_alpha   90.00
_cell.angle_beta   90.00
_cell.angle_gamma   90.00
#
_symmetry.space_group_name_H-M   'P 1'
#
loop_
_entity.id
_entity.type
_entity.pdbx_description
1 polymer ?
#
loop_
_entity_poly.entity_id
_entity_poly.type
_entity_poly.pdbx_seq_one_letter_code
_entity_poly.pdbx_strand_id
1 'polypeptide(L)'
;MEERRVVEAAPAATVVLLRDGEAGIEVLLGRRSSRLDFHGGAWVFPGGRIDPEDYADRPDDAEGAARRCAVREAKEEAGLDVDPDALVHLSSWTTPEIAPKRFATWFFIGPVAGGVEEADGTETEALRWFR
;
A
#
# COMPACT_ATOMS: atom_id res chain seq x y z
N MET A 1 -16.60 1.20 36.12
CA MET A 1 -16.41 0.33 34.95
C MET A 1 -15.69 1.12 33.86
N GLU A 2 -14.54 0.64 33.45
CA GLU A 2 -13.79 1.31 32.40
C GLU A 2 -14.45 1.08 31.04
N GLU A 3 -14.68 2.16 30.32
CA GLU A 3 -15.12 2.06 28.95
C GLU A 3 -13.93 1.64 28.09
N ARG A 4 -14.17 0.67 27.24
CA ARG A 4 -13.18 0.24 26.27
C ARG A 4 -12.98 1.33 25.22
N ARG A 5 -11.74 1.82 25.12
CA ARG A 5 -11.41 2.82 24.13
C ARG A 5 -11.12 2.15 22.79
N VAL A 6 -11.90 2.49 21.78
CA VAL A 6 -11.67 2.03 20.41
C VAL A 6 -10.61 2.94 19.78
N VAL A 7 -9.56 2.34 19.23
CA VAL A 7 -8.51 3.07 18.52
C VAL A 7 -9.06 3.57 17.19
N GLU A 8 -8.81 4.82 16.86
CA GLU A 8 -9.19 5.38 15.57
C GLU A 8 -8.40 4.69 14.44
N ALA A 9 -9.11 4.33 13.36
CA ALA A 9 -8.48 3.69 12.21
C ALA A 9 -7.74 4.74 11.37
N ALA A 10 -6.42 4.54 11.19
CA ALA A 10 -5.61 5.43 10.38
C ALA A 10 -5.86 5.15 8.89
N PRO A 11 -6.07 6.20 8.07
CA PRO A 11 -6.24 6.01 6.63
C PRO A 11 -4.94 5.49 5.98
N ALA A 12 -5.10 4.52 5.10
CA ALA A 12 -3.99 3.87 4.41
C ALA A 12 -4.39 3.45 3.00
N ALA A 13 -3.41 3.19 2.16
CA ALA A 13 -3.63 2.68 0.81
C ALA A 13 -2.65 1.55 0.51
N THR A 14 -3.13 0.56 -0.21
CA THR A 14 -2.36 -0.59 -0.68
C THR A 14 -2.60 -0.73 -2.17
N VAL A 15 -1.56 -1.08 -2.91
CA VAL A 15 -1.65 -1.24 -4.36
C VAL A 15 -1.19 -2.61 -4.81
N VAL A 16 -2.05 -3.26 -5.62
CA VAL A 16 -1.72 -4.51 -6.30
C VAL A 16 -1.16 -4.13 -7.66
N LEU A 17 0.16 -4.20 -7.80
CA LEU A 17 0.84 -3.84 -9.05
C LEU A 17 0.89 -5.04 -9.98
N LEU A 18 0.51 -4.82 -11.22
CA LEU A 18 0.41 -5.85 -12.25
C LEU A 18 1.43 -5.63 -13.36
N ARG A 19 1.93 -6.73 -13.90
CA ARG A 19 2.67 -6.73 -15.17
C ARG A 19 2.35 -7.99 -15.96
N ASP A 20 2.61 -7.96 -17.26
CA ASP A 20 2.55 -9.15 -18.08
C ASP A 20 3.84 -9.94 -17.91
N GLY A 21 3.72 -11.20 -17.47
CA GLY A 21 4.82 -12.12 -17.39
C GLY A 21 4.79 -13.11 -18.55
N GLU A 22 5.83 -13.94 -18.67
CA GLU A 22 5.92 -14.95 -19.74
C GLU A 22 4.76 -15.95 -19.72
N ALA A 23 4.27 -16.28 -18.56
CA ALA A 23 3.23 -17.29 -18.37
C ALA A 23 1.89 -16.70 -17.92
N GLY A 24 1.70 -15.39 -17.97
CA GLY A 24 0.48 -14.70 -17.59
C GLY A 24 0.72 -13.48 -16.73
N ILE A 25 -0.35 -12.94 -16.17
CA ILE A 25 -0.27 -11.76 -15.32
C ILE A 25 0.46 -12.10 -14.02
N GLU A 26 1.35 -11.21 -13.61
CA GLU A 26 2.08 -11.31 -12.35
C GLU A 26 1.75 -10.15 -11.44
N VAL A 27 1.79 -10.40 -10.13
CA VAL A 27 1.58 -9.38 -9.09
C VAL A 27 2.84 -9.22 -8.27
N LEU A 28 3.12 -7.99 -7.84
CA LEU A 28 4.31 -7.68 -7.05
C LEU A 28 4.01 -7.78 -5.56
N LEU A 29 4.84 -8.52 -4.84
CA LEU A 29 4.87 -8.52 -3.38
C LEU A 29 6.25 -8.10 -2.90
N GLY A 30 6.27 -7.36 -1.81
CA GLY A 30 7.49 -7.01 -1.12
C GLY A 30 7.59 -7.77 0.19
N ARG A 31 8.78 -8.26 0.51
CA ARG A 31 9.01 -8.89 1.80
C ARG A 31 9.35 -7.80 2.81
N ARG A 32 8.54 -7.70 3.86
CA ARG A 32 8.78 -6.73 4.93
C ARG A 32 10.07 -7.09 5.64
N SER A 33 10.83 -6.05 6.02
CA SER A 33 12.08 -6.25 6.75
C SER A 33 11.83 -7.08 8.02
N SER A 34 12.66 -8.07 8.25
CA SER A 34 12.59 -8.91 9.44
C SER A 34 12.87 -8.15 10.74
N ARG A 35 13.37 -6.91 10.64
CA ARG A 35 13.62 -6.02 11.78
C ARG A 35 12.35 -5.34 12.29
N LEU A 36 11.27 -5.36 11.49
CA LEU A 36 10.02 -4.72 11.88
C LEU A 36 9.27 -5.58 12.88
N ASP A 37 8.70 -4.93 13.90
CA ASP A 37 7.93 -5.61 14.94
C ASP A 37 6.58 -6.13 14.43
N PHE A 38 6.04 -5.48 13.40
CA PHE A 38 4.74 -5.81 12.84
C PHE A 38 4.90 -6.50 11.49
N HIS A 39 4.55 -7.79 11.43
CA HIS A 39 4.64 -8.63 10.23
C HIS A 39 6.02 -8.68 9.57
N GLY A 40 7.10 -8.57 10.36
CA GLY A 40 8.46 -8.72 9.83
C GLY A 40 8.65 -10.06 9.11
N GLY A 41 9.24 -10.04 7.93
CA GLY A 41 9.47 -11.21 7.09
C GLY A 41 8.27 -11.63 6.23
N ALA A 42 7.09 -11.03 6.42
CA ALA A 42 5.91 -11.34 5.60
C ALA A 42 6.00 -10.72 4.21
N TRP A 43 5.41 -11.42 3.24
CA TRP A 43 5.25 -10.89 1.88
C TRP A 43 3.93 -10.13 1.80
N VAL A 44 3.98 -8.86 1.43
CA VAL A 44 2.82 -7.98 1.38
C VAL A 44 2.83 -7.15 0.11
N PHE A 45 1.66 -6.62 -0.26
CA PHE A 45 1.56 -5.64 -1.34
C PHE A 45 2.14 -4.30 -0.87
N PRO A 46 2.73 -3.51 -1.79
CA PRO A 46 3.17 -2.15 -1.44
C PRO A 46 2.02 -1.32 -0.90
N GLY A 47 2.31 -0.51 0.11
CA GLY A 47 1.31 0.35 0.71
C GLY A 47 1.79 0.98 2.00
N GLY A 48 0.99 1.88 2.55
CA GLY A 48 1.28 2.57 3.78
C GLY A 48 0.21 3.56 4.17
N ARG A 49 0.47 4.33 5.20
CA ARG A 49 -0.45 5.35 5.69
C ARG A 49 -0.54 6.50 4.70
N ILE A 50 -1.73 7.07 4.58
CA ILE A 50 -1.94 8.29 3.79
C ILE A 50 -1.35 9.45 4.57
N ASP A 51 -0.42 10.18 3.94
CA ASP A 51 0.18 11.37 4.54
C ASP A 51 -0.65 12.61 4.25
N PRO A 52 -0.55 13.67 5.09
CA PRO A 52 -1.21 14.93 4.81
C PRO A 52 -0.90 15.50 3.41
N GLU A 53 0.32 15.33 2.93
CA GLU A 53 0.74 15.79 1.60
C GLU A 53 -0.01 15.07 0.47
N ASP A 54 -0.49 13.86 0.70
CA ASP A 54 -1.22 13.10 -0.30
C ASP A 54 -2.57 13.73 -0.66
N TYR A 55 -3.12 14.55 0.25
CA TYR A 55 -4.35 15.30 -0.02
C TYR A 55 -4.14 16.47 -0.98
N ALA A 56 -2.89 16.89 -1.17
CA ALA A 56 -2.53 18.08 -1.96
C ALA A 56 -3.31 19.29 -1.44
N ASP A 57 -4.02 20.02 -2.32
CA ASP A 57 -4.83 21.18 -1.93
C ASP A 57 -6.31 20.82 -1.71
N ARG A 58 -6.62 19.52 -1.60
CA ARG A 58 -7.99 19.03 -1.54
C ARG A 58 -8.24 18.19 -0.29
N PRO A 59 -8.44 18.80 0.89
CA PRO A 59 -8.57 18.06 2.15
C PRO A 59 -9.77 17.12 2.21
N ASP A 60 -10.79 17.32 1.36
CA ASP A 60 -11.99 16.49 1.32
C ASP A 60 -11.92 15.36 0.28
N ASP A 61 -10.83 15.29 -0.49
CA ASP A 61 -10.67 14.28 -1.54
C ASP A 61 -9.95 13.03 -1.01
N ALA A 62 -10.67 12.23 -0.24
CA ALA A 62 -10.12 11.02 0.37
C ALA A 62 -9.65 10.01 -0.67
N GLU A 63 -10.42 9.80 -1.74
CA GLU A 63 -10.03 8.88 -2.81
C GLU A 63 -8.78 9.35 -3.55
N GLY A 64 -8.72 10.63 -3.89
CA GLY A 64 -7.54 11.22 -4.54
C GLY A 64 -6.30 11.09 -3.67
N ALA A 65 -6.42 11.34 -2.37
CA ALA A 65 -5.34 11.17 -1.42
C ALA A 65 -4.87 9.71 -1.36
N ALA A 66 -5.82 8.77 -1.34
CA ALA A 66 -5.50 7.35 -1.33
C ALA A 66 -4.76 6.92 -2.60
N ARG A 67 -5.17 7.42 -3.77
CA ARG A 67 -4.49 7.14 -5.05
C ARG A 67 -3.08 7.70 -5.06
N ARG A 68 -2.89 8.93 -4.60
CA ARG A 68 -1.56 9.56 -4.51
C ARG A 68 -0.67 8.82 -3.53
N CYS A 69 -1.23 8.36 -2.41
CA CYS A 69 -0.52 7.52 -1.45
C CYS A 69 -0.04 6.21 -2.11
N ALA A 70 -0.93 5.52 -2.84
CA ALA A 70 -0.57 4.29 -3.53
C ALA A 70 0.58 4.50 -4.52
N VAL A 71 0.53 5.58 -5.29
CA VAL A 71 1.59 5.95 -6.25
C VAL A 71 2.91 6.23 -5.52
N ARG A 72 2.85 7.00 -4.46
CA ARG A 72 4.04 7.34 -3.65
C ARG A 72 4.67 6.09 -3.02
N GLU A 73 3.86 5.24 -2.42
CA GLU A 73 4.34 4.02 -1.78
C GLU A 73 4.95 3.04 -2.79
N ALA A 74 4.36 2.92 -3.98
CA ALA A 74 4.93 2.10 -5.05
C ALA A 74 6.32 2.58 -5.44
N LYS A 75 6.52 3.91 -5.50
CA LYS A 75 7.83 4.48 -5.82
C LYS A 75 8.82 4.31 -4.68
N GLU A 76 8.40 4.60 -3.44
CA GLU A 76 9.27 4.50 -2.27
C GLU A 76 9.69 3.06 -1.99
N GLU A 77 8.75 2.12 -2.02
CA GLU A 77 9.02 0.73 -1.64
C GLU A 77 9.57 -0.13 -2.76
N ALA A 78 9.20 0.16 -4.00
CA ALA A 78 9.54 -0.71 -5.13
C ALA A 78 10.26 -0.01 -6.28
N GLY A 79 10.39 1.31 -6.25
CA GLY A 79 11.04 2.07 -7.33
C GLY A 79 10.21 2.18 -8.60
N LEU A 80 8.94 1.77 -8.56
CA LEU A 80 8.09 1.67 -9.74
C LEU A 80 7.13 2.85 -9.87
N ASP A 81 6.93 3.29 -11.11
CA ASP A 81 6.02 4.36 -11.44
C ASP A 81 4.65 3.79 -11.78
N VAL A 82 3.61 4.47 -11.30
CA VAL A 82 2.21 4.08 -11.50
C VAL A 82 1.41 5.31 -11.89
N ASP A 83 0.56 5.16 -12.91
CA ASP A 83 -0.38 6.22 -13.29
C ASP A 83 -1.59 6.15 -12.33
N PRO A 84 -1.84 7.21 -11.53
CA PRO A 84 -2.96 7.19 -10.59
C PRO A 84 -4.32 7.02 -11.28
N ASP A 85 -4.45 7.50 -12.52
CA ASP A 85 -5.69 7.38 -13.28
C ASP A 85 -5.93 5.96 -13.82
N ALA A 86 -4.86 5.15 -13.90
CA ALA A 86 -4.95 3.75 -14.32
C ALA A 86 -5.26 2.80 -13.17
N LEU A 87 -5.26 3.29 -11.93
CA LEU A 87 -5.59 2.48 -10.76
C LEU A 87 -7.11 2.31 -10.64
N VAL A 88 -7.53 1.08 -10.40
CA VAL A 88 -8.93 0.76 -10.13
C VAL A 88 -9.09 0.51 -8.63
N HIS A 89 -10.07 1.16 -8.02
CA HIS A 89 -10.40 0.92 -6.61
C HIS A 89 -11.06 -0.46 -6.49
N LEU A 90 -10.34 -1.39 -5.86
CA LEU A 90 -10.76 -2.78 -5.77
C LEU A 90 -11.66 -3.04 -4.57
N SER A 91 -11.27 -2.53 -3.41
CA SER A 91 -11.95 -2.78 -2.14
C SER A 91 -11.46 -1.84 -1.06
N SER A 92 -12.19 -1.77 0.05
CA SER A 92 -11.77 -1.03 1.24
C SER A 92 -11.99 -1.90 2.47
N TRP A 93 -10.99 -1.93 3.34
CA TRP A 93 -11.02 -2.73 4.55
C TRP A 93 -10.64 -1.89 5.76
N THR A 94 -11.39 -2.07 6.84
CA THR A 94 -11.07 -1.44 8.12
C THR A 94 -10.78 -2.52 9.14
N THR A 95 -9.66 -2.37 9.84
CA THR A 95 -9.26 -3.30 10.90
C THR A 95 -10.36 -3.39 11.95
N PRO A 96 -10.65 -4.58 12.50
CA PRO A 96 -11.65 -4.74 13.54
C PRO A 96 -11.40 -3.84 14.76
N GLU A 97 -12.48 -3.39 15.41
CA GLU A 97 -12.40 -2.47 16.56
C GLU A 97 -11.61 -3.01 17.74
N ILE A 98 -11.54 -4.34 17.87
CA ILE A 98 -10.78 -5.00 18.94
C ILE A 98 -9.27 -4.87 18.81
N ALA A 99 -8.77 -4.60 17.60
CA ALA A 99 -7.33 -4.55 17.36
C ALA A 99 -6.70 -3.32 18.00
N PRO A 100 -5.48 -3.44 18.58
CA PRO A 100 -4.77 -2.32 19.19
C PRO A 100 -4.25 -1.32 18.17
N LYS A 101 -4.06 -1.76 16.93
CA LYS A 101 -3.58 -0.93 15.82
C LYS A 101 -4.51 -1.13 14.64
N ARG A 102 -5.11 -0.04 14.17
CA ARG A 102 -6.15 -0.10 13.15
C ARG A 102 -5.85 0.77 11.96
N PHE A 103 -6.21 0.25 10.78
CA PHE A 103 -6.10 0.98 9.51
C PHE A 103 -7.40 0.88 8.73
N ALA A 104 -7.79 1.97 8.10
CA ALA A 104 -8.85 2.01 7.10
C ALA A 104 -8.16 2.07 5.74
N THR A 105 -8.09 0.95 5.06
CA THR A 105 -7.24 0.77 3.89
C THR A 105 -8.03 0.73 2.59
N TRP A 106 -7.62 1.57 1.64
CA TRP A 106 -8.07 1.54 0.25
C TRP A 106 -7.17 0.59 -0.53
N PHE A 107 -7.76 -0.37 -1.22
CA PHE A 107 -7.01 -1.28 -2.10
C PHE A 107 -7.23 -0.90 -3.54
N PHE A 108 -6.12 -0.68 -4.24
CA PHE A 108 -6.12 -0.38 -5.67
C PHE A 108 -5.39 -1.46 -6.44
N ILE A 109 -5.73 -1.60 -7.72
CA ILE A 109 -5.06 -2.52 -8.64
C ILE A 109 -4.76 -1.78 -9.94
N GLY A 110 -3.58 -1.98 -10.49
CA GLY A 110 -3.22 -1.35 -11.75
C GLY A 110 -1.85 -1.77 -12.28
N PRO A 111 -1.58 -1.42 -13.54
CA PRO A 111 -0.33 -1.80 -14.19
C PRO A 111 0.82 -0.90 -13.76
N VAL A 112 2.03 -1.45 -13.80
CA VAL A 112 3.26 -0.68 -13.67
C VAL A 112 3.43 0.14 -14.95
N ALA A 113 3.71 1.45 -14.80
CA ALA A 113 3.90 2.35 -15.93
C ALA A 113 5.38 2.53 -16.30
N GLY A 114 6.29 2.30 -15.36
CA GLY A 114 7.72 2.46 -15.60
C GLY A 114 8.52 2.37 -14.32
N GLY A 115 9.75 2.90 -14.35
CA GLY A 115 10.64 2.90 -13.20
C GLY A 115 11.59 1.71 -13.21
N VAL A 116 12.48 1.71 -12.20
CA VAL A 116 13.44 0.63 -12.00
C VAL A 116 13.10 -0.08 -10.69
N GLU A 117 12.79 -1.35 -10.78
CA GLU A 117 12.42 -2.17 -9.63
C GLU A 117 13.57 -2.23 -8.62
N GLU A 118 13.33 -1.74 -7.42
CA GLU A 118 14.34 -1.71 -6.36
C GLU A 118 13.65 -1.61 -4.99
N ALA A 119 13.94 -2.57 -4.10
CA ALA A 119 13.47 -2.51 -2.72
C ALA A 119 14.18 -1.37 -1.98
N ASP A 120 13.47 -0.70 -1.06
CA ASP A 120 14.04 0.43 -0.31
C ASP A 120 15.12 0.02 0.70
N GLY A 121 15.14 -1.25 1.10
CA GLY A 121 16.15 -1.79 2.01
C GLY A 121 15.88 -1.53 3.50
N THR A 122 14.88 -0.72 3.83
CA THR A 122 14.51 -0.41 5.22
C THR A 122 13.21 -1.09 5.64
N GLU A 123 12.09 -0.75 5.04
CA GLU A 123 10.80 -1.39 5.30
C GLU A 123 10.61 -2.63 4.44
N THR A 124 11.10 -2.59 3.20
CA THR A 124 11.03 -3.69 2.24
C THR A 124 12.43 -4.18 1.91
N GLU A 125 12.73 -5.42 2.24
CA GLU A 125 14.06 -5.99 2.02
C GLU A 125 14.20 -6.74 0.69
N ALA A 126 13.09 -7.15 0.07
CA ALA A 126 13.11 -7.86 -1.22
C ALA A 126 11.79 -7.65 -1.96
N LEU A 127 11.84 -7.77 -3.28
CA LEU A 127 10.68 -7.69 -4.16
C LEU A 127 10.61 -8.96 -4.99
N ARG A 128 9.39 -9.46 -5.24
CA ARG A 128 9.19 -10.63 -6.07
C ARG A 128 7.85 -10.56 -6.78
N TRP A 129 7.87 -10.98 -8.05
CA TRP A 129 6.66 -11.12 -8.84
C TRP A 129 6.09 -12.53 -8.70
N PHE A 130 4.80 -12.60 -8.43
CA PHE A 130 4.06 -13.86 -8.29
C PHE A 130 3.00 -13.96 -9.39
N ARG A 131 2.87 -15.13 -9.91
CA ARG A 131 1.87 -15.44 -10.93
C ARG A 131 0.49 -15.70 -10.32
#